data_3df7f6b339c7f858646b0c2ad261a799
#
_entry.id   3df7f6b339c7f858646b0c2ad261a799
#
_cell.length_a   1.000
_cell.length_b   1.000
_cell.length_c   1.000
_cell.angle_alpha   90.00
_cell.angle_beta   90.00
_cell.angle_gamma   90.00
#
_symmetry.space_group_name_H-M   'P 1'
#
loop_
_entity.id
_entity.type
_entity.pdbx_description
1 polymer ?
#
loop_
_entity_poly.entity_id
_entity_poly.type
_entity_poly.pdbx_seq_one_letter_code
_entity_poly.pdbx_strand_id
1 'polypeptide(L)'
;GVSSAASDVYKRQFEKIINYFKNQKEPTIVVMFGDHQPKLEDSFYELLYGKSLNSLSLKELQKKYTVPFIIWANYDIDAKSDVENVSANYLSSLMLQQTNLKMSRYNEFLLNMRNEVPALNANGYVDKDGKNHELSENNEYTKLITQYQYLQYNSLMDKKHVSTDLFSVKDGK
;
A
#
# COMPACT_ATOMS: atom_id res chain seq x y z
N GLY A 1 -6.58 -25.80 9.32
CA GLY A 1 -5.42 -26.55 8.86
C GLY A 1 -4.94 -26.22 7.46
N VAL A 2 -5.82 -25.92 6.52
CA VAL A 2 -5.44 -25.62 5.12
C VAL A 2 -4.73 -24.26 5.00
N SER A 3 -5.11 -23.28 5.79
CA SER A 3 -4.54 -21.92 5.76
C SER A 3 -3.07 -21.87 6.22
N SER A 4 -2.68 -22.68 7.22
CA SER A 4 -1.29 -22.70 7.72
C SER A 4 -0.33 -23.34 6.73
N ALA A 5 -0.73 -24.45 6.07
CA ALA A 5 0.11 -25.13 5.09
C ALA A 5 0.38 -24.25 3.85
N ALA A 6 -0.63 -23.55 3.34
CA ALA A 6 -0.46 -22.60 2.24
C ALA A 6 0.47 -21.45 2.64
N SER A 7 0.29 -20.88 3.82
CA SER A 7 1.16 -19.81 4.33
C SER A 7 2.62 -20.25 4.45
N ASP A 8 2.89 -21.48 4.89
CA ASP A 8 4.22 -22.04 5.00
C ASP A 8 4.89 -22.27 3.62
N VAL A 9 4.09 -22.65 2.61
CA VAL A 9 4.57 -22.78 1.23
C VAL A 9 5.02 -21.42 0.69
N TYR A 10 4.22 -20.36 0.84
CA TYR A 10 4.58 -19.02 0.36
C TYR A 10 5.80 -18.45 1.09
N LYS A 11 5.92 -18.67 2.41
CA LYS A 11 7.11 -18.27 3.17
C LYS A 11 8.37 -18.94 2.64
N ARG A 12 8.33 -20.24 2.40
CA ARG A 12 9.46 -21.00 1.84
C ARG A 12 9.82 -20.59 0.41
N GLN A 13 8.81 -20.26 -0.40
CA GLN A 13 9.04 -19.76 -1.75
C GLN A 13 9.71 -18.39 -1.72
N PHE A 14 9.23 -17.48 -0.86
CA PHE A 14 9.82 -16.17 -0.68
C PHE A 14 11.27 -16.28 -0.15
N GLU A 15 11.52 -17.13 0.84
CA GLU A 15 12.85 -17.40 1.36
C GLU A 15 13.82 -17.86 0.24
N LYS A 16 13.38 -18.73 -0.66
CA LYS A 16 14.20 -19.15 -1.82
C LYS A 16 14.55 -17.98 -2.74
N ILE A 17 13.59 -17.08 -3.01
CA ILE A 17 13.81 -15.88 -3.81
C ILE A 17 14.86 -14.99 -3.15
N ILE A 18 14.71 -14.70 -1.86
CA ILE A 18 15.65 -13.87 -1.10
C ILE A 18 17.05 -14.52 -1.08
N ASN A 19 17.14 -15.81 -0.81
CA ASN A 19 18.43 -16.54 -0.78
C ASN A 19 19.13 -16.55 -2.15
N TYR A 20 18.35 -16.59 -3.24
CA TYR A 20 18.90 -16.47 -4.59
C TYR A 20 19.49 -15.08 -4.83
N PHE A 21 18.72 -14.02 -4.59
CA PHE A 21 19.15 -12.65 -4.86
C PHE A 21 20.18 -12.12 -3.87
N LYS A 22 20.21 -12.61 -2.63
CA LYS A 22 21.19 -12.23 -1.61
C LYS A 22 22.65 -12.39 -2.07
N ASN A 23 22.90 -13.38 -2.94
CA ASN A 23 24.25 -13.70 -3.43
C ASN A 23 24.53 -13.13 -4.83
N GLN A 24 23.58 -12.38 -5.43
CA GLN A 24 23.81 -11.75 -6.72
C GLN A 24 24.60 -10.45 -6.57
N LYS A 25 25.45 -10.16 -7.56
CA LYS A 25 26.25 -8.92 -7.59
C LYS A 25 25.43 -7.72 -8.09
N GLU A 26 24.40 -7.98 -8.88
CA GLU A 26 23.52 -6.96 -9.42
C GLU A 26 22.60 -6.39 -8.31
N PRO A 27 22.56 -5.07 -8.11
CA PRO A 27 21.65 -4.47 -7.13
C PRO A 27 20.22 -4.86 -7.44
N THR A 28 19.56 -5.53 -6.49
CA THR A 28 18.23 -6.08 -6.67
C THR A 28 17.34 -5.71 -5.50
N ILE A 29 16.13 -5.26 -5.81
CA ILE A 29 15.06 -4.97 -4.85
C ILE A 29 13.95 -6.00 -5.06
N VAL A 30 13.46 -6.57 -3.97
CA VAL A 30 12.31 -7.47 -3.96
C VAL A 30 11.22 -6.87 -3.09
N VAL A 31 10.04 -6.67 -3.69
CA VAL A 31 8.84 -6.22 -2.97
C VAL A 31 7.84 -7.37 -2.98
N MET A 32 7.42 -7.79 -1.80
CA MET A 32 6.36 -8.78 -1.62
C MET A 32 5.21 -8.13 -0.85
N PHE A 33 3.99 -8.35 -1.29
CA PHE A 33 2.79 -7.91 -0.58
C PHE A 33 1.63 -8.86 -0.83
N GLY A 34 0.69 -8.91 0.11
CA GLY A 34 -0.58 -9.60 -0.09
C GLY A 34 -1.48 -8.77 -1.01
N ASP A 35 -2.18 -9.42 -1.91
CA ASP A 35 -3.19 -8.80 -2.78
C ASP A 35 -4.51 -8.61 -2.04
N HIS A 36 -4.91 -9.60 -1.23
CA HIS A 36 -6.11 -9.57 -0.38
C HIS A 36 -6.02 -10.61 0.73
N GLN A 37 -6.89 -10.48 1.73
CA GLN A 37 -7.14 -11.54 2.70
C GLN A 37 -7.88 -12.72 2.04
N PRO A 38 -7.72 -13.95 2.54
CA PRO A 38 -8.54 -15.07 2.12
C PRO A 38 -10.03 -14.74 2.28
N LYS A 39 -10.83 -15.12 1.29
CA LYS A 39 -12.29 -15.00 1.41
C LYS A 39 -12.77 -15.99 2.49
N LEU A 40 -13.27 -15.44 3.58
CA LEU A 40 -13.89 -16.20 4.66
C LEU A 40 -15.40 -15.95 4.65
N GLU A 41 -16.17 -16.90 5.15
CA GLU A 41 -17.61 -16.77 5.31
C GLU A 41 -17.95 -15.63 6.28
N ASP A 42 -19.06 -14.97 6.05
CA ASP A 42 -19.51 -13.84 6.87
C ASP A 42 -19.68 -14.24 8.34
N SER A 43 -20.17 -15.46 8.59
CA SER A 43 -20.29 -16.05 9.92
C SER A 43 -18.98 -16.12 10.70
N PHE A 44 -17.85 -16.29 10.03
CA PHE A 44 -16.53 -16.25 10.68
C PHE A 44 -16.22 -14.84 11.22
N TYR A 45 -16.49 -13.81 10.42
CA TYR A 45 -16.27 -12.42 10.86
C TYR A 45 -17.24 -12.03 11.97
N GLU A 46 -18.50 -12.48 11.88
CA GLU A 46 -19.50 -12.24 12.93
C GLU A 46 -19.08 -12.88 14.25
N LEU A 47 -18.53 -14.10 14.20
CA LEU A 47 -17.96 -14.76 15.38
C LEU A 47 -16.75 -14.01 15.92
N LEU A 48 -15.85 -13.55 15.03
CA LEU A 48 -14.62 -12.83 15.41
C LEU A 48 -14.91 -11.48 16.08
N TYR A 49 -15.90 -10.75 15.58
CA TYR A 49 -16.25 -9.41 16.07
C TYR A 49 -17.41 -9.42 17.08
N GLY A 50 -18.09 -10.56 17.27
CA GLY A 50 -19.24 -10.69 18.17
C GLY A 50 -20.48 -9.89 17.73
N LYS A 51 -20.57 -9.52 16.45
CA LYS A 51 -21.66 -8.72 15.88
C LYS A 51 -21.80 -8.90 14.37
N SER A 52 -22.96 -8.49 13.82
CA SER A 52 -23.20 -8.54 12.38
C SER A 52 -22.19 -7.69 11.58
N LEU A 53 -21.81 -8.14 10.39
CA LEU A 53 -20.94 -7.40 9.48
C LEU A 53 -21.45 -5.99 9.16
N ASN A 54 -22.76 -5.83 9.02
CA ASN A 54 -23.38 -4.55 8.74
C ASN A 54 -23.27 -3.53 9.90
N SER A 55 -22.87 -4.00 11.09
CA SER A 55 -22.66 -3.17 12.27
C SER A 55 -21.18 -2.92 12.60
N LEU A 56 -20.27 -3.36 11.73
CA LEU A 56 -18.85 -3.06 11.89
C LEU A 56 -18.59 -1.56 11.74
N SER A 57 -17.79 -1.02 12.64
CA SER A 57 -17.23 0.31 12.47
C SER A 57 -16.28 0.34 11.26
N LEU A 58 -16.04 1.52 10.70
CA LEU A 58 -15.09 1.69 9.60
C LEU A 58 -13.70 1.14 9.97
N LYS A 59 -13.24 1.37 11.20
CA LYS A 59 -11.97 0.84 11.72
C LYS A 59 -11.91 -0.71 11.70
N GLU A 60 -12.99 -1.39 12.05
CA GLU A 60 -13.07 -2.86 12.02
C GLU A 60 -13.15 -3.36 10.56
N LEU A 61 -13.90 -2.64 9.72
CA LEU A 61 -13.99 -2.96 8.31
C LEU A 61 -12.63 -2.82 7.61
N GLN A 62 -11.83 -1.80 7.94
CA GLN A 62 -10.48 -1.61 7.40
C GLN A 62 -9.55 -2.80 7.73
N LYS A 63 -9.67 -3.43 8.89
CA LYS A 63 -8.86 -4.58 9.27
C LYS A 63 -9.05 -5.78 8.34
N LYS A 64 -10.21 -5.94 7.71
CA LYS A 64 -10.46 -7.01 6.73
C LYS A 64 -9.60 -6.89 5.48
N TYR A 65 -9.06 -5.70 5.20
CA TYR A 65 -8.28 -5.40 4.01
C TYR A 65 -6.78 -5.21 4.31
N THR A 66 -6.37 -5.44 5.57
CA THR A 66 -4.96 -5.32 5.95
C THR A 66 -4.20 -6.57 5.55
N VAL A 67 -3.15 -6.40 4.77
CA VAL A 67 -2.25 -7.46 4.31
C VAL A 67 -0.78 -7.07 4.60
N PRO A 68 0.12 -8.04 4.81
CA PRO A 68 1.52 -7.73 5.03
C PRO A 68 2.22 -7.30 3.74
N PHE A 69 3.29 -6.51 3.87
CA PHE A 69 4.24 -6.27 2.80
C PHE A 69 5.67 -6.29 3.32
N ILE A 70 6.63 -6.55 2.43
CA ILE A 70 8.06 -6.53 2.70
C ILE A 70 8.75 -5.82 1.53
N ILE A 71 9.68 -4.91 1.84
CA ILE A 71 10.64 -4.35 0.89
C ILE A 71 12.02 -4.84 1.34
N TRP A 72 12.71 -5.54 0.46
CA TRP A 72 14.03 -6.09 0.70
C TRP A 72 14.97 -5.75 -0.46
N ALA A 73 16.24 -5.52 -0.16
CA ALA A 73 17.28 -5.36 -1.16
C ALA A 73 18.53 -6.17 -0.78
N ASN A 74 19.35 -6.53 -1.78
CA ASN A 74 20.66 -7.17 -1.55
C ASN A 74 21.79 -6.16 -1.32
N TYR A 75 21.46 -4.92 -1.07
CA TYR A 75 22.36 -3.82 -0.71
C TYR A 75 21.73 -2.98 0.41
N ASP A 76 22.52 -2.06 1.00
CA ASP A 76 22.03 -1.21 2.09
C ASP A 76 20.94 -0.27 1.64
N ILE A 77 19.81 -0.30 2.34
CA ILE A 77 18.65 0.57 2.15
C ILE A 77 18.23 1.19 3.49
N ASP A 78 17.45 2.27 3.45
CA ASP A 78 16.84 2.86 4.65
C ASP A 78 15.70 1.95 5.16
N ALA A 79 16.08 0.77 5.66
CA ALA A 79 15.13 -0.23 6.13
C ALA A 79 14.39 0.25 7.38
N LYS A 80 13.07 0.09 7.39
CA LYS A 80 12.20 0.38 8.53
C LYS A 80 11.43 -0.87 8.92
N SER A 81 11.50 -1.24 10.19
CA SER A 81 10.81 -2.44 10.71
C SER A 81 9.37 -2.16 11.14
N ASP A 82 9.05 -0.92 11.51
CA ASP A 82 7.78 -0.55 12.12
C ASP A 82 7.05 0.47 11.24
N VAL A 83 6.63 0.02 10.06
CA VAL A 83 5.77 0.81 9.20
C VAL A 83 4.33 0.56 9.63
N GLU A 84 3.66 1.61 10.10
CA GLU A 84 2.23 1.57 10.37
C GLU A 84 1.42 1.21 9.13
N ASN A 85 0.13 0.90 9.30
CA ASN A 85 -0.76 0.62 8.18
C ASN A 85 -0.68 1.70 7.11
N VAL A 86 -0.43 1.27 5.89
CA VAL A 86 -0.25 2.14 4.73
C VAL A 86 -1.02 1.57 3.54
N SER A 87 -1.61 2.42 2.72
CA SER A 87 -2.32 1.97 1.52
C SER A 87 -1.36 1.45 0.45
N ALA A 88 -1.80 0.46 -0.30
CA ALA A 88 -1.04 -0.15 -1.38
C ALA A 88 -0.62 0.86 -2.49
N ASN A 89 -1.39 1.93 -2.69
CA ASN A 89 -1.07 2.99 -3.65
C ASN A 89 0.24 3.74 -3.32
N TYR A 90 0.69 3.71 -2.06
CA TYR A 90 1.95 4.33 -1.63
C TYR A 90 3.15 3.39 -1.73
N LEU A 91 2.93 2.08 -1.93
CA LEU A 91 3.96 1.06 -1.79
C LEU A 91 5.15 1.28 -2.75
N SER A 92 4.88 1.62 -4.01
CA SER A 92 5.94 1.92 -4.99
C SER A 92 6.76 3.15 -4.59
N SER A 93 6.12 4.21 -4.10
CA SER A 93 6.80 5.42 -3.65
C SER A 93 7.63 5.18 -2.38
N LEU A 94 7.14 4.35 -1.46
CA LEU A 94 7.89 3.91 -0.29
C LEU A 94 9.12 3.09 -0.68
N MET A 95 8.98 2.17 -1.61
CA MET A 95 10.09 1.39 -2.14
C MET A 95 11.17 2.31 -2.73
N LEU A 96 10.79 3.26 -3.58
CA LEU A 96 11.72 4.22 -4.18
C LEU A 96 12.41 5.08 -3.11
N GLN A 97 11.67 5.52 -2.09
CA GLN A 97 12.22 6.30 -0.97
C GLN A 97 13.25 5.50 -0.17
N GLN A 98 12.90 4.27 0.24
CA GLN A 98 13.78 3.44 1.07
C GLN A 98 15.03 2.97 0.34
N THR A 99 14.95 2.82 -0.97
CA THR A 99 16.07 2.39 -1.82
C THR A 99 16.85 3.57 -2.41
N ASN A 100 16.50 4.80 -2.04
CA ASN A 100 17.11 6.04 -2.52
C ASN A 100 17.16 6.15 -4.06
N LEU A 101 16.13 5.64 -4.72
CA LEU A 101 15.96 5.75 -6.16
C LEU A 101 15.24 7.05 -6.53
N LYS A 102 15.50 7.54 -7.75
CA LYS A 102 14.81 8.72 -8.28
C LYS A 102 13.30 8.51 -8.36
N MET A 103 12.56 9.54 -8.02
CA MET A 103 11.10 9.54 -8.02
C MET A 103 10.54 10.52 -9.05
N SER A 104 9.36 10.19 -9.58
CA SER A 104 8.56 11.14 -10.33
C SER A 104 7.86 12.12 -9.37
N ARG A 105 7.40 13.26 -9.89
CA ARG A 105 6.58 14.20 -9.11
C ARG A 105 5.31 13.56 -8.55
N TYR A 106 4.77 12.56 -9.23
CA TYR A 106 3.64 11.78 -8.73
C TYR A 106 4.01 10.95 -7.51
N ASN A 107 5.18 10.31 -7.50
CA ASN A 107 5.64 9.57 -6.31
C ASN A 107 5.88 10.50 -5.12
N GLU A 108 6.45 11.69 -5.36
CA GLU A 108 6.61 12.72 -4.32
C GLU A 108 5.26 13.20 -3.77
N PHE A 109 4.29 13.43 -4.66
CA PHE A 109 2.91 13.74 -4.26
C PHE A 109 2.32 12.65 -3.37
N LEU A 110 2.48 11.37 -3.74
CA LEU A 110 1.98 10.24 -2.95
C LEU A 110 2.62 10.16 -1.56
N LEU A 111 3.94 10.41 -1.43
CA LEU A 111 4.61 10.44 -0.13
C LEU A 111 4.12 11.61 0.73
N ASN A 112 3.91 12.78 0.14
CA ASN A 112 3.35 13.93 0.86
C ASN A 112 1.90 13.65 1.29
N MET A 113 1.09 13.06 0.42
CA MET A 113 -0.28 12.66 0.74
C MET A 113 -0.32 11.64 1.88
N ARG A 114 0.61 10.68 1.89
CA ARG A 114 0.72 9.67 2.96
C ARG A 114 0.93 10.30 4.34
N ASN A 115 1.64 11.41 4.44
CA ASN A 115 1.86 12.09 5.71
C ASN A 115 0.55 12.64 6.32
N GLU A 116 -0.44 12.96 5.49
CA GLU A 116 -1.75 13.46 5.92
C GLU A 116 -2.81 12.35 5.96
N VAL A 117 -2.76 11.42 5.00
CA VAL A 117 -3.72 10.33 4.81
C VAL A 117 -2.93 9.02 4.60
N PRO A 118 -2.40 8.40 5.65
CA PRO A 118 -1.55 7.21 5.54
C PRO A 118 -2.26 5.99 4.99
N ALA A 119 -3.57 5.85 5.20
CA ALA A 119 -4.32 4.71 4.70
C ALA A 119 -5.64 5.15 4.03
N LEU A 120 -5.90 4.62 2.84
CA LEU A 120 -7.06 4.95 2.02
C LEU A 120 -7.46 3.73 1.19
N ASN A 121 -8.74 3.40 1.16
CA ASN A 121 -9.32 2.41 0.25
C ASN A 121 -10.78 2.78 -0.12
N ALA A 122 -11.51 1.88 -0.77
CA ALA A 122 -12.88 2.12 -1.20
C ALA A 122 -13.88 2.29 -0.04
N ASN A 123 -13.53 1.90 1.18
CA ASN A 123 -14.41 2.01 2.34
C ASN A 123 -14.22 3.33 3.12
N GLY A 124 -13.07 4.00 2.93
CA GLY A 124 -12.74 5.22 3.67
C GLY A 124 -11.25 5.42 3.81
N TYR A 125 -10.85 6.30 4.70
CA TYR A 125 -9.45 6.61 4.94
C TYR A 125 -9.15 6.83 6.43
N VAL A 126 -7.87 6.77 6.76
CA VAL A 126 -7.33 7.11 8.07
C VAL A 126 -6.47 8.36 7.90
N ASP A 127 -6.67 9.36 8.75
CA ASP A 127 -5.85 10.57 8.78
C ASP A 127 -4.56 10.37 9.61
N LYS A 128 -3.71 11.39 9.59
CA LYS A 128 -2.43 11.41 10.34
C LYS A 128 -2.57 11.22 11.85
N ASP A 129 -3.74 11.52 12.40
CA ASP A 129 -4.03 11.37 13.83
C ASP A 129 -4.65 9.99 14.15
N GLY A 130 -4.77 9.12 13.15
CA GLY A 130 -5.30 7.76 13.27
C GLY A 130 -6.83 7.68 13.31
N LYS A 131 -7.53 8.78 12.98
CA LYS A 131 -8.98 8.81 12.94
C LYS A 131 -9.49 8.28 11.59
N ASN A 132 -10.55 7.48 11.65
CA ASN A 132 -11.19 6.92 10.45
C ASN A 132 -12.28 7.85 9.93
N HIS A 133 -12.32 8.02 8.61
CA HIS A 133 -13.25 8.87 7.88
C HIS A 133 -13.88 8.13 6.72
N GLU A 134 -15.15 8.42 6.46
CA GLU A 134 -15.81 7.98 5.22
C GLU A 134 -15.38 8.85 4.05
N LEU A 135 -15.38 8.29 2.83
CA LEU A 135 -15.06 9.05 1.61
C LEU A 135 -16.04 10.17 1.29
N SER A 136 -17.25 10.08 1.84
CA SER A 136 -18.33 11.08 1.69
C SER A 136 -18.17 12.30 2.60
N GLU A 137 -17.30 12.22 3.61
CA GLU A 137 -17.08 13.34 4.53
C GLU A 137 -16.44 14.53 3.80
N ASN A 138 -16.95 15.72 4.10
CA ASN A 138 -16.35 16.96 3.63
C ASN A 138 -15.54 17.60 4.77
N ASN A 139 -14.22 17.55 4.68
CA ASN A 139 -13.27 18.02 5.69
C ASN A 139 -11.97 18.54 5.04
N GLU A 140 -10.98 18.83 5.84
CA GLU A 140 -9.69 19.38 5.39
C GLU A 140 -8.93 18.45 4.39
N TYR A 141 -9.16 17.13 4.41
CA TYR A 141 -8.53 16.16 3.52
C TYR A 141 -9.25 16.02 2.17
N THR A 142 -10.49 16.50 2.04
CA THR A 142 -11.32 16.35 0.82
C THR A 142 -10.60 16.85 -0.43
N LYS A 143 -9.96 18.01 -0.35
CA LYS A 143 -9.20 18.57 -1.48
C LYS A 143 -8.05 17.68 -1.91
N LEU A 144 -7.30 17.15 -0.97
CA LEU A 144 -6.15 16.28 -1.21
C LEU A 144 -6.58 14.95 -1.86
N ILE A 145 -7.64 14.34 -1.34
CA ILE A 145 -8.22 13.10 -1.88
C ILE A 145 -8.75 13.34 -3.30
N THR A 146 -9.42 14.47 -3.54
CA THR A 146 -9.89 14.83 -4.88
C THR A 146 -8.74 15.03 -5.87
N GLN A 147 -7.66 15.68 -5.47
CA GLN A 147 -6.45 15.79 -6.30
C GLN A 147 -5.88 14.42 -6.66
N TYR A 148 -5.81 13.52 -5.69
CA TYR A 148 -5.37 12.15 -5.95
C TYR A 148 -6.28 11.43 -6.95
N GLN A 149 -7.60 11.56 -6.83
CA GLN A 149 -8.56 10.99 -7.78
C GLN A 149 -8.34 11.51 -9.21
N TYR A 150 -8.09 12.82 -9.38
CA TYR A 150 -7.77 13.40 -10.69
C TYR A 150 -6.47 12.85 -11.27
N LEU A 151 -5.43 12.68 -10.44
CA LEU A 151 -4.18 12.10 -10.88
C LEU A 151 -4.33 10.64 -11.29
N GLN A 152 -5.10 9.85 -10.53
CA GLN A 152 -5.45 8.48 -10.91
C GLN A 152 -6.21 8.44 -12.23
N TYR A 153 -7.22 9.28 -12.40
CA TYR A 153 -7.98 9.35 -13.65
C TYR A 153 -7.08 9.71 -14.82
N ASN A 154 -6.22 10.72 -14.68
CA ASN A 154 -5.28 11.12 -15.73
C ASN A 154 -4.32 9.98 -16.10
N SER A 155 -3.79 9.27 -15.11
CA SER A 155 -2.84 8.17 -15.34
C SER A 155 -3.48 6.94 -15.98
N LEU A 156 -4.69 6.57 -15.55
CA LEU A 156 -5.29 5.28 -15.87
C LEU A 156 -6.31 5.35 -17.01
N MET A 157 -7.05 6.45 -17.10
CA MET A 157 -8.22 6.57 -17.98
C MET A 157 -8.00 7.54 -19.13
N ASP A 158 -7.34 8.67 -18.90
CA ASP A 158 -7.13 9.71 -19.92
C ASP A 158 -5.83 9.50 -20.70
N LYS A 159 -5.73 8.37 -21.39
CA LYS A 159 -4.53 7.96 -22.13
C LYS A 159 -4.03 8.97 -23.17
N LYS A 160 -4.92 9.86 -23.63
CA LYS A 160 -4.58 10.87 -24.67
C LYS A 160 -3.90 12.10 -24.07
N HIS A 161 -4.15 12.40 -22.79
CA HIS A 161 -3.68 13.61 -22.13
C HIS A 161 -2.89 13.30 -20.85
N VAL A 162 -2.20 12.14 -20.81
CA VAL A 162 -1.35 11.79 -19.67
C VAL A 162 -0.26 12.84 -19.49
N SER A 163 -0.17 13.39 -18.30
CA SER A 163 0.86 14.36 -17.94
C SER A 163 2.20 13.66 -17.71
N THR A 164 2.98 13.52 -18.78
CA THR A 164 4.32 12.88 -18.72
C THR A 164 5.22 13.54 -17.67
N ASP A 165 5.14 14.84 -17.50
CA ASP A 165 5.91 15.60 -16.51
C ASP A 165 5.65 15.19 -15.05
N LEU A 166 4.47 14.64 -14.78
CA LEU A 166 4.10 14.17 -13.43
C LEU A 166 4.53 12.73 -13.20
N PHE A 167 4.40 11.88 -14.21
CA PHE A 167 4.57 10.44 -14.06
C PHE A 167 5.95 9.93 -14.50
N SER A 168 6.73 10.74 -15.21
CA SER A 168 8.09 10.37 -15.59
C SER A 168 9.13 10.87 -14.60
N VAL A 169 10.18 10.08 -14.42
CA VAL A 169 11.39 10.53 -13.73
C VAL A 169 12.16 11.44 -14.69
N LYS A 170 12.44 12.67 -14.28
CA LYS A 170 13.30 13.56 -15.09
C LYS A 170 14.75 13.08 -14.96
N ASP A 171 15.37 12.75 -16.08
CA ASP A 171 16.81 12.57 -16.12
C ASP A 171 17.45 13.91 -15.75
N GLY A 172 18.21 13.90 -14.67
CA GLY A 172 19.00 15.07 -14.29
C GLY A 172 19.99 15.37 -15.42
N LYS A 173 19.98 16.62 -15.91
CA LYS A 173 21.08 17.15 -16.73
C LYS A 173 22.35 17.16 -15.90
#